data_2b1bfc81225a6cd36a1450986c0f8c38
#
_entry.id   2b1bfc81225a6cd36a1450986c0f8c38
#
_cell.length_a   1.000
_cell.length_b   1.000
_cell.length_c   1.000
_cell.angle_alpha   90.00
_cell.angle_beta   90.00
_cell.angle_gamma   90.00
#
_symmetry.space_group_name_H-M   'P 1'
#
loop_
_entity.id
_entity.type
_entity.pdbx_description
1 polymer ?
#
loop_
_entity_poly.entity_id
_entity_poly.type
_entity_poly.pdbx_seq_one_letter_code
_entity_poly.pdbx_strand_id
1 'polypeptide(L)'
;YNPKLDYWVVSRYDDVKSVFRDNILFSPCIALEKITPAPQEAMDVLKSYGYAIDRTLVNEDEPAHMERRRVLMDSFNLDKLEKCKPAIQKLTKEFMDRFIDNGEVDLVAEMFKEIPLIVALQFLGVSDEDAEKIRKFSVAHTVNTWGRPTPEEQMGIAHSVGNFWQVAGEIIEKMKANPDGEGWMYHTVRQHFIHPEVVTESYLHSMMMAILAAAHETTSHATSNIFRILLGNRDKWKELCDNPKLIPNAIEECLRYEGSVVAWRRQATADTKIGDVDIPKGARLLIVMASANHDERHFENPDEIDLYRDNATEHLTFGYGSHQCMGKNIARMQLRIFLEEFIKRLPHIKLKADQEYKFMPNTSFRGSCELWVEWDPDKNPERFDPDLLNVQQNFKIGPPSKNEIFKLVKLSDVSQEADRIIRVKLEHPSGKPLAKWSAGSHLDLIVGDYTRKY
;
A
#
# COMPACT_ATOMS: atom_id res chain seq x y z
N TYR A 1 -13.45 -13.82 -21.53
CA TYR A 1 -13.43 -14.97 -20.63
C TYR A 1 -12.14 -15.78 -20.80
N ASN A 2 -11.54 -16.18 -19.71
CA ASN A 2 -10.35 -17.04 -19.69
C ASN A 2 -10.75 -18.44 -19.13
N PRO A 3 -10.87 -19.47 -19.99
CA PRO A 3 -11.33 -20.80 -19.56
C PRO A 3 -10.32 -21.56 -18.68
N LYS A 4 -9.03 -21.19 -18.70
CA LYS A 4 -8.02 -21.82 -17.84
C LYS A 4 -8.07 -21.31 -16.39
N LEU A 5 -8.51 -20.08 -16.21
CA LEU A 5 -8.65 -19.45 -14.89
C LEU A 5 -10.08 -19.55 -14.37
N ASP A 6 -11.04 -19.81 -15.24
CA ASP A 6 -12.49 -19.71 -14.96
C ASP A 6 -12.91 -18.32 -14.47
N TYR A 7 -12.37 -17.28 -15.11
CA TYR A 7 -12.66 -15.89 -14.82
C TYR A 7 -12.91 -15.06 -16.08
N TRP A 8 -13.80 -14.09 -15.96
CA TRP A 8 -13.88 -12.95 -16.87
C TRP A 8 -12.83 -11.92 -16.44
N VAL A 9 -11.87 -11.63 -17.31
CA VAL A 9 -10.76 -10.72 -16.99
C VAL A 9 -11.13 -9.29 -17.38
N VAL A 10 -11.12 -8.38 -16.41
CA VAL A 10 -11.38 -6.95 -16.59
C VAL A 10 -10.08 -6.19 -16.42
N SER A 11 -9.64 -5.47 -17.47
CA SER A 11 -8.28 -4.91 -17.54
C SER A 11 -8.23 -3.42 -17.91
N ARG A 12 -9.29 -2.85 -18.49
CA ARG A 12 -9.35 -1.44 -18.89
C ARG A 12 -9.66 -0.55 -17.68
N TYR A 13 -9.08 0.64 -17.61
CA TYR A 13 -9.21 1.54 -16.47
C TYR A 13 -10.68 1.85 -16.12
N ASP A 14 -11.46 2.30 -17.08
CA ASP A 14 -12.85 2.68 -16.85
C ASP A 14 -13.73 1.48 -16.47
N ASP A 15 -13.49 0.32 -17.10
CA ASP A 15 -14.22 -0.92 -16.79
C ASP A 15 -13.91 -1.40 -15.37
N VAL A 16 -12.62 -1.43 -14.98
CA VAL A 16 -12.17 -1.77 -13.62
C VAL A 16 -12.78 -0.82 -12.59
N LYS A 17 -12.75 0.47 -12.89
CA LYS A 17 -13.32 1.50 -12.01
C LYS A 17 -14.84 1.38 -11.87
N SER A 18 -15.55 1.06 -12.97
CA SER A 18 -17.00 0.84 -12.96
C SER A 18 -17.38 -0.37 -12.14
N VAL A 19 -16.66 -1.48 -12.28
CA VAL A 19 -16.87 -2.72 -11.50
C VAL A 19 -16.66 -2.47 -10.01
N PHE A 20 -15.62 -1.72 -9.63
CA PHE A 20 -15.40 -1.36 -8.23
C PHE A 20 -16.46 -0.40 -7.67
N ARG A 21 -17.03 0.45 -8.50
CA ARG A 21 -18.06 1.43 -8.07
C ARG A 21 -19.38 0.74 -7.75
N ASP A 22 -19.79 -0.23 -8.55
CA ASP A 22 -21.04 -0.94 -8.39
C ASP A 22 -20.84 -2.29 -7.68
N ASN A 23 -20.64 -2.22 -6.35
CA ASN A 23 -20.44 -3.38 -5.50
C ASN A 23 -21.72 -4.17 -5.19
N ILE A 24 -22.91 -3.68 -5.62
CA ILE A 24 -24.17 -4.43 -5.57
C ILE A 24 -24.25 -5.38 -6.76
N LEU A 25 -24.02 -4.86 -7.96
CA LEU A 25 -24.00 -5.66 -9.18
C LEU A 25 -22.79 -6.59 -9.24
N PHE A 26 -21.65 -6.14 -8.74
CA PHE A 26 -20.38 -6.88 -8.70
C PHE A 26 -19.96 -7.15 -7.25
N SER A 27 -20.57 -8.19 -6.65
CA SER A 27 -20.37 -8.57 -5.25
C SER A 27 -18.90 -8.93 -4.93
N PRO A 28 -18.37 -8.51 -3.79
CA PRO A 28 -17.05 -8.93 -3.31
C PRO A 28 -17.03 -10.34 -2.68
N CYS A 29 -18.13 -11.05 -2.62
CA CYS A 29 -18.31 -12.29 -1.84
C CYS A 29 -17.22 -13.34 -2.09
N ILE A 30 -16.63 -13.39 -3.30
CA ILE A 30 -15.55 -14.31 -3.68
C ILE A 30 -14.14 -13.77 -3.45
N ALA A 31 -13.98 -12.56 -2.86
CA ALA A 31 -12.67 -11.93 -2.74
C ALA A 31 -11.67 -12.75 -1.91
N LEU A 32 -12.16 -13.48 -0.90
CA LEU A 32 -11.35 -14.33 -0.02
C LEU A 32 -11.49 -15.84 -0.29
N GLU A 33 -12.12 -16.24 -1.40
CA GLU A 33 -12.10 -17.65 -1.78
C GLU A 33 -10.68 -18.16 -2.05
N LYS A 34 -10.37 -19.36 -1.61
CA LYS A 34 -9.07 -19.98 -1.89
C LYS A 34 -8.89 -20.26 -3.37
N ILE A 35 -7.72 -19.90 -3.92
CA ILE A 35 -7.36 -20.22 -5.31
C ILE A 35 -7.10 -21.71 -5.46
N THR A 36 -6.43 -22.32 -4.48
CA THR A 36 -6.15 -23.75 -4.45
C THR A 36 -7.08 -24.41 -3.44
N PRO A 37 -7.95 -25.36 -3.87
CA PRO A 37 -8.80 -26.10 -2.94
C PRO A 37 -7.96 -26.77 -1.86
N ALA A 38 -8.43 -26.70 -0.61
CA ALA A 38 -7.76 -27.37 0.50
C ALA A 38 -8.15 -28.86 0.49
N PRO A 39 -7.19 -29.78 0.71
CA PRO A 39 -7.50 -31.19 0.92
C PRO A 39 -8.31 -31.37 2.21
N GLN A 40 -9.08 -32.45 2.30
CA GLN A 40 -9.97 -32.71 3.44
C GLN A 40 -9.21 -32.72 4.77
N GLU A 41 -8.01 -33.29 4.77
CA GLU A 41 -7.16 -33.37 5.94
C GLU A 41 -6.78 -31.98 6.48
N ALA A 42 -6.47 -31.02 5.60
CA ALA A 42 -6.18 -29.63 6.00
C ALA A 42 -7.43 -28.93 6.56
N MET A 43 -8.61 -29.22 6.01
CA MET A 43 -9.88 -28.72 6.54
C MET A 43 -10.19 -29.32 7.92
N ASP A 44 -9.91 -30.59 8.14
CA ASP A 44 -10.10 -31.27 9.44
C ASP A 44 -9.14 -30.69 10.49
N VAL A 45 -7.90 -30.37 10.11
CA VAL A 45 -6.95 -29.64 10.97
C VAL A 45 -7.53 -28.29 11.38
N LEU A 46 -7.98 -27.44 10.43
CA LEU A 46 -8.57 -26.15 10.76
C LEU A 46 -9.78 -26.30 11.71
N LYS A 47 -10.64 -27.29 11.45
CA LYS A 47 -11.80 -27.59 12.30
C LYS A 47 -11.38 -27.98 13.72
N SER A 48 -10.26 -28.71 13.91
CA SER A 48 -9.76 -29.08 15.22
C SER A 48 -9.33 -27.89 16.08
N TYR A 49 -8.96 -26.75 15.44
CA TYR A 49 -8.69 -25.46 16.10
C TYR A 49 -9.96 -24.62 16.35
N GLY A 50 -11.14 -25.09 15.97
CA GLY A 50 -12.37 -24.30 16.02
C GLY A 50 -12.39 -23.16 15.01
N TYR A 51 -11.58 -23.24 13.95
CA TYR A 51 -11.52 -22.20 12.92
C TYR A 51 -12.86 -22.02 12.22
N ALA A 52 -13.45 -20.84 12.33
CA ALA A 52 -14.76 -20.50 11.78
C ALA A 52 -14.77 -19.02 11.35
N ILE A 53 -13.98 -18.71 10.31
CA ILE A 53 -13.88 -17.33 9.83
C ILE A 53 -15.20 -16.89 9.20
N ASP A 54 -15.67 -15.72 9.60
CA ASP A 54 -16.84 -15.04 9.06
C ASP A 54 -16.44 -14.12 7.90
N ARG A 55 -17.40 -13.58 7.20
CA ARG A 55 -17.16 -12.50 6.22
C ARG A 55 -16.61 -11.28 6.96
N THR A 56 -15.74 -10.55 6.28
CA THR A 56 -15.11 -9.33 6.79
C THR A 56 -15.36 -8.17 5.81
N LEU A 57 -14.98 -6.95 6.17
CA LEU A 57 -15.15 -5.75 5.32
C LEU A 57 -14.70 -5.94 3.86
N VAL A 58 -13.82 -6.89 3.60
CA VAL A 58 -13.23 -7.13 2.27
C VAL A 58 -14.16 -7.92 1.34
N ASN A 59 -15.00 -8.81 1.89
CA ASN A 59 -15.85 -9.72 1.14
C ASN A 59 -17.33 -9.69 1.57
N GLU A 60 -17.73 -8.62 2.24
CA GLU A 60 -19.13 -8.39 2.61
C GLU A 60 -19.89 -7.64 1.54
N ASP A 61 -21.16 -8.01 1.40
CA ASP A 61 -22.13 -7.31 0.56
C ASP A 61 -22.83 -6.18 1.33
N GLU A 62 -23.41 -5.23 0.61
CA GLU A 62 -24.28 -4.20 1.18
C GLU A 62 -25.63 -4.81 1.65
N PRO A 63 -26.27 -4.28 2.68
CA PRO A 63 -25.88 -3.08 3.46
C PRO A 63 -24.90 -3.36 4.59
N ALA A 64 -24.65 -4.61 4.98
CA ALA A 64 -23.84 -5.00 6.13
C ALA A 64 -22.41 -4.40 6.09
N HIS A 65 -21.80 -4.40 4.90
CA HIS A 65 -20.49 -3.77 4.71
C HIS A 65 -20.44 -2.32 5.15
N MET A 66 -21.37 -1.47 4.68
CA MET A 66 -21.36 -0.05 5.00
C MET A 66 -21.78 0.23 6.45
N GLU A 67 -22.64 -0.57 7.04
CA GLU A 67 -22.99 -0.49 8.45
C GLU A 67 -21.75 -0.71 9.32
N ARG A 68 -21.02 -1.80 9.11
CA ARG A 68 -19.78 -2.12 9.81
C ARG A 68 -18.67 -1.11 9.53
N ARG A 69 -18.51 -0.73 8.26
CA ARG A 69 -17.47 0.23 7.87
C ARG A 69 -17.63 1.57 8.57
N ARG A 70 -18.85 2.10 8.70
CA ARG A 70 -19.10 3.37 9.36
C ARG A 70 -18.68 3.37 10.83
N VAL A 71 -18.98 2.30 11.57
CA VAL A 71 -18.61 2.21 12.99
C VAL A 71 -17.12 1.96 13.21
N LEU A 72 -16.42 1.40 12.21
CA LEU A 72 -15.02 1.00 12.34
C LEU A 72 -14.02 2.01 11.74
N MET A 73 -14.48 3.00 10.96
CA MET A 73 -13.61 3.95 10.25
C MET A 73 -12.92 4.99 11.14
N ASP A 74 -13.41 5.23 12.35
CA ASP A 74 -12.99 6.35 13.19
C ASP A 74 -11.48 6.36 13.50
N SER A 75 -10.87 5.19 13.69
CA SER A 75 -9.42 5.10 13.94
C SER A 75 -8.55 5.43 12.73
N PHE A 76 -9.12 5.47 11.54
CA PHE A 76 -8.41 5.80 10.29
C PHE A 76 -8.49 7.28 9.92
N ASN A 77 -9.07 8.14 10.78
CA ASN A 77 -9.07 9.57 10.55
C ASN A 77 -7.63 10.14 10.68
N LEU A 78 -7.38 11.26 9.98
CA LEU A 78 -6.03 11.81 9.86
C LEU A 78 -5.44 12.24 11.22
N ASP A 79 -6.25 12.80 12.11
CA ASP A 79 -5.79 13.28 13.43
C ASP A 79 -5.29 12.12 14.31
N LYS A 80 -5.94 10.94 14.21
CA LYS A 80 -5.49 9.74 14.92
C LYS A 80 -4.24 9.15 14.27
N LEU A 81 -4.15 9.14 12.94
CA LEU A 81 -2.96 8.68 12.25
C LEU A 81 -1.75 9.57 12.50
N GLU A 82 -1.92 10.90 12.64
CA GLU A 82 -0.82 11.80 12.98
C GLU A 82 -0.12 11.41 14.29
N LYS A 83 -0.86 10.84 15.25
CA LYS A 83 -0.28 10.35 16.51
C LYS A 83 0.65 9.15 16.33
N CYS A 84 0.47 8.37 15.28
CA CYS A 84 1.33 7.21 14.98
C CYS A 84 2.66 7.63 14.32
N LYS A 85 2.73 8.80 13.68
CA LYS A 85 3.88 9.26 12.91
C LYS A 85 5.21 9.24 13.68
N PRO A 86 5.31 9.81 14.91
CA PRO A 86 6.57 9.82 15.65
C PRO A 86 7.11 8.43 15.98
N ALA A 87 6.21 7.48 16.30
CA ALA A 87 6.58 6.10 16.59
C ALA A 87 7.15 5.40 15.34
N ILE A 88 6.54 5.60 14.18
CA ILE A 88 7.02 5.03 12.91
C ILE A 88 8.36 5.64 12.51
N GLN A 89 8.53 6.95 12.67
CA GLN A 89 9.81 7.63 12.40
C GLN A 89 10.92 7.08 13.30
N LYS A 90 10.66 6.94 14.60
CA LYS A 90 11.60 6.37 15.56
C LYS A 90 11.98 4.94 15.16
N LEU A 91 10.98 4.10 14.90
CA LEU A 91 11.17 2.72 14.49
C LEU A 91 12.02 2.60 13.22
N THR A 92 11.75 3.45 12.22
CA THR A 92 12.51 3.51 10.97
C THR A 92 13.98 3.79 11.21
N LYS A 93 14.30 4.78 12.07
CA LYS A 93 15.67 5.10 12.45
C LYS A 93 16.36 3.95 13.15
N GLU A 94 15.71 3.36 14.16
CA GLU A 94 16.25 2.23 14.93
C GLU A 94 16.57 1.02 14.05
N PHE A 95 15.72 0.75 13.04
CA PHE A 95 16.00 -0.34 12.10
C PHE A 95 17.15 0.00 11.15
N MET A 96 17.24 1.21 10.64
CA MET A 96 18.38 1.64 9.82
C MET A 96 19.71 1.60 10.62
N ASP A 97 19.70 1.97 11.89
CA ASP A 97 20.90 1.95 12.76
C ASP A 97 21.50 0.54 12.90
N ARG A 98 20.70 -0.53 12.69
CA ARG A 98 21.18 -1.91 12.78
C ARG A 98 22.10 -2.29 11.62
N PHE A 99 21.96 -1.65 10.46
CA PHE A 99 22.70 -2.03 9.26
C PHE A 99 23.43 -0.89 8.56
N ILE A 100 23.27 0.37 9.00
CA ILE A 100 23.79 1.58 8.32
C ILE A 100 25.30 1.53 8.06
N ASP A 101 26.05 0.80 8.88
CA ASP A 101 27.51 0.62 8.77
C ASP A 101 27.93 -0.68 8.07
N ASN A 102 26.99 -1.53 7.63
CA ASN A 102 27.31 -2.83 7.04
C ASN A 102 27.78 -2.74 5.59
N GLY A 103 27.38 -1.71 4.85
CA GLY A 103 27.70 -1.53 3.42
C GLY A 103 26.82 -2.33 2.47
N GLU A 104 26.11 -3.36 2.92
CA GLU A 104 25.11 -4.12 2.16
C GLU A 104 24.04 -4.71 3.09
N VAL A 105 22.83 -4.91 2.57
CA VAL A 105 21.72 -5.52 3.31
C VAL A 105 20.62 -6.01 2.37
N ASP A 106 19.85 -7.02 2.78
CA ASP A 106 18.53 -7.31 2.23
C ASP A 106 17.47 -6.45 2.96
N LEU A 107 17.00 -5.40 2.31
CA LEU A 107 16.03 -4.47 2.88
C LEU A 107 14.67 -5.13 3.19
N VAL A 108 14.28 -6.18 2.48
CA VAL A 108 13.02 -6.87 2.73
C VAL A 108 13.11 -7.62 4.06
N ALA A 109 14.18 -8.39 4.26
CA ALA A 109 14.35 -9.17 5.48
C ALA A 109 14.56 -8.29 6.71
N GLU A 110 15.45 -7.29 6.62
CA GLU A 110 15.86 -6.50 7.77
C GLU A 110 14.87 -5.40 8.19
N MET A 111 14.07 -4.89 7.23
CA MET A 111 13.28 -3.70 7.53
C MET A 111 11.85 -3.73 6.94
N PHE A 112 11.70 -3.99 5.61
CA PHE A 112 10.44 -3.74 4.94
C PHE A 112 9.34 -4.73 5.31
N LYS A 113 9.70 -5.89 5.82
CA LYS A 113 8.78 -6.89 6.34
C LYS A 113 8.46 -6.65 7.82
N GLU A 114 9.46 -6.25 8.59
CA GLU A 114 9.36 -6.10 10.04
C GLU A 114 8.57 -4.86 10.48
N ILE A 115 8.92 -3.68 9.94
CA ILE A 115 8.29 -2.43 10.37
C ILE A 115 6.79 -2.41 10.10
N PRO A 116 6.27 -2.76 8.89
CA PRO A 116 4.83 -2.77 8.66
C PRO A 116 4.07 -3.74 9.59
N LEU A 117 4.68 -4.86 9.99
CA LEU A 117 4.10 -5.77 10.95
C LEU A 117 3.98 -5.14 12.34
N ILE A 118 5.07 -4.53 12.83
CA ILE A 118 5.09 -3.84 14.13
C ILE A 118 4.07 -2.72 14.14
N VAL A 119 4.04 -1.90 13.09
CA VAL A 119 3.08 -0.78 12.95
C VAL A 119 1.63 -1.30 12.94
N ALA A 120 1.36 -2.41 12.25
CA ALA A 120 0.04 -3.02 12.23
C ALA A 120 -0.39 -3.48 13.63
N LEU A 121 0.49 -4.16 14.36
CA LEU A 121 0.22 -4.66 15.73
C LEU A 121 0.00 -3.51 16.71
N GLN A 122 0.82 -2.46 16.65
CA GLN A 122 0.64 -1.25 17.45
C GLN A 122 -0.67 -0.53 17.13
N PHE A 123 -1.00 -0.38 15.84
CA PHE A 123 -2.26 0.22 15.41
C PHE A 123 -3.48 -0.59 15.90
N LEU A 124 -3.37 -1.91 15.97
CA LEU A 124 -4.41 -2.78 16.53
C LEU A 124 -4.53 -2.65 18.05
N GLY A 125 -3.48 -2.21 18.73
CA GLY A 125 -3.41 -2.17 20.20
C GLY A 125 -2.99 -3.51 20.82
N VAL A 126 -2.30 -4.37 20.05
CA VAL A 126 -1.76 -5.64 20.54
C VAL A 126 -0.54 -5.37 21.40
N SER A 127 -0.46 -6.01 22.58
CA SER A 127 0.69 -5.90 23.48
C SER A 127 1.94 -6.53 22.87
N ASP A 128 3.13 -6.08 23.28
CA ASP A 128 4.41 -6.64 22.78
C ASP A 128 4.50 -8.15 23.04
N GLU A 129 4.00 -8.65 24.19
CA GLU A 129 3.96 -10.08 24.52
C GLU A 129 3.10 -10.87 23.52
N ASP A 130 1.90 -10.36 23.20
CA ASP A 130 0.99 -11.02 22.28
C ASP A 130 1.43 -10.84 20.81
N ALA A 131 2.12 -9.74 20.50
CA ALA A 131 2.74 -9.49 19.20
C ALA A 131 3.75 -10.58 18.82
N GLU A 132 4.59 -11.00 19.76
CA GLU A 132 5.55 -12.10 19.55
C GLU A 132 4.88 -13.45 19.24
N LYS A 133 3.67 -13.69 19.80
CA LYS A 133 2.89 -14.90 19.50
C LYS A 133 2.33 -14.85 18.08
N ILE A 134 1.81 -13.71 17.66
CA ILE A 134 1.19 -13.51 16.32
C ILE A 134 2.23 -13.52 15.21
N ARG A 135 3.39 -12.92 15.43
CA ARG A 135 4.45 -12.72 14.41
C ARG A 135 4.74 -13.99 13.61
N LYS A 136 4.71 -15.14 14.24
CA LYS A 136 4.99 -16.45 13.64
C LYS A 136 3.95 -16.88 12.59
N PHE A 137 2.75 -16.29 12.59
CA PHE A 137 1.61 -16.75 11.81
C PHE A 137 1.13 -15.74 10.74
N SER A 138 1.69 -14.52 10.70
CA SER A 138 1.16 -13.41 9.90
C SER A 138 1.11 -13.67 8.39
N VAL A 139 2.04 -14.44 7.85
CA VAL A 139 2.16 -14.73 6.40
C VAL A 139 1.29 -15.91 5.95
N ALA A 140 1.02 -16.87 6.85
CA ALA A 140 0.32 -18.10 6.48
C ALA A 140 -1.10 -17.84 5.91
N HIS A 141 -1.77 -16.79 6.37
CA HIS A 141 -3.13 -16.46 5.93
C HIS A 141 -3.19 -16.05 4.46
N THR A 142 -2.25 -15.27 3.97
CA THR A 142 -2.23 -14.80 2.58
C THR A 142 -1.84 -15.89 1.61
N VAL A 143 -0.89 -16.75 1.95
CA VAL A 143 -0.56 -17.95 1.18
C VAL A 143 -1.76 -18.90 1.11
N ASN A 144 -2.50 -19.06 2.22
CA ASN A 144 -3.70 -19.90 2.27
C ASN A 144 -4.81 -19.43 1.31
N THR A 145 -4.96 -18.12 1.12
CA THR A 145 -6.09 -17.54 0.37
C THR A 145 -5.76 -17.30 -1.10
N TRP A 146 -4.61 -16.74 -1.41
CA TRP A 146 -4.24 -16.29 -2.77
C TRP A 146 -3.02 -17.01 -3.35
N GLY A 147 -2.37 -17.87 -2.58
CA GLY A 147 -1.24 -18.68 -3.02
C GLY A 147 -1.65 -19.95 -3.75
N ARG A 148 -0.64 -20.70 -4.20
CA ARG A 148 -0.81 -22.03 -4.80
C ARG A 148 0.06 -23.05 -4.07
N PRO A 149 -0.16 -23.27 -2.75
CA PRO A 149 0.59 -24.24 -1.98
C PRO A 149 0.31 -25.65 -2.48
N THR A 150 1.32 -26.53 -2.39
CA THR A 150 1.16 -27.95 -2.59
C THR A 150 0.27 -28.57 -1.51
N PRO A 151 -0.30 -29.78 -1.69
CA PRO A 151 -1.07 -30.43 -0.64
C PRO A 151 -0.29 -30.62 0.68
N GLU A 152 1.01 -30.89 0.60
CA GLU A 152 1.89 -31.02 1.78
C GLU A 152 2.07 -29.68 2.50
N GLU A 153 2.35 -28.61 1.77
CA GLU A 153 2.44 -27.26 2.33
C GLU A 153 1.13 -26.80 2.99
N GLN A 154 -0.03 -27.21 2.42
CA GLN A 154 -1.35 -26.85 2.97
C GLN A 154 -1.57 -27.41 4.39
N MET A 155 -0.96 -28.54 4.76
CA MET A 155 -1.05 -29.05 6.12
C MET A 155 -0.34 -28.14 7.13
N GLY A 156 0.89 -27.71 6.83
CA GLY A 156 1.63 -26.74 7.65
C GLY A 156 0.91 -25.40 7.75
N ILE A 157 0.35 -24.92 6.62
CA ILE A 157 -0.45 -23.69 6.56
C ILE A 157 -1.70 -23.82 7.42
N ALA A 158 -2.42 -24.94 7.37
CA ALA A 158 -3.63 -25.17 8.18
C ALA A 158 -3.32 -25.09 9.68
N HIS A 159 -2.23 -25.71 10.14
CA HIS A 159 -1.78 -25.59 11.54
C HIS A 159 -1.42 -24.15 11.89
N SER A 160 -0.72 -23.42 11.01
CA SER A 160 -0.35 -22.03 11.25
C SER A 160 -1.57 -21.13 11.36
N VAL A 161 -2.54 -21.26 10.44
CA VAL A 161 -3.81 -20.50 10.45
C VAL A 161 -4.65 -20.86 11.67
N GLY A 162 -4.72 -22.14 12.05
CA GLY A 162 -5.43 -22.59 13.25
C GLY A 162 -4.83 -22.04 14.54
N ASN A 163 -3.51 -22.07 14.68
CA ASN A 163 -2.81 -21.44 15.81
C ASN A 163 -3.05 -19.93 15.86
N PHE A 164 -3.02 -19.24 14.70
CA PHE A 164 -3.33 -17.82 14.64
C PHE A 164 -4.77 -17.54 15.11
N TRP A 165 -5.72 -18.38 14.72
CA TRP A 165 -7.10 -18.28 15.16
C TRP A 165 -7.22 -18.35 16.69
N GLN A 166 -6.58 -19.32 17.34
CA GLN A 166 -6.59 -19.46 18.79
C GLN A 166 -5.97 -18.26 19.50
N VAL A 167 -4.78 -17.83 19.06
CA VAL A 167 -4.10 -16.66 19.65
C VAL A 167 -4.91 -15.38 19.46
N ALA A 168 -5.54 -15.21 18.31
CA ALA A 168 -6.43 -14.06 18.05
C ALA A 168 -7.60 -14.04 19.02
N GLY A 169 -8.22 -15.20 19.28
CA GLY A 169 -9.30 -15.33 20.27
C GLY A 169 -8.85 -14.98 21.68
N GLU A 170 -7.70 -15.49 22.14
CA GLU A 170 -7.15 -15.18 23.47
C GLU A 170 -6.91 -13.66 23.64
N ILE A 171 -6.39 -12.99 22.62
CA ILE A 171 -6.15 -11.54 22.64
C ILE A 171 -7.48 -10.77 22.71
N ILE A 172 -8.48 -11.17 21.93
CA ILE A 172 -9.80 -10.54 21.97
C ILE A 172 -10.44 -10.68 23.35
N GLU A 173 -10.36 -11.84 23.98
CA GLU A 173 -10.89 -12.03 25.33
C GLU A 173 -10.18 -11.12 26.36
N LYS A 174 -8.86 -10.96 26.27
CA LYS A 174 -8.13 -9.98 27.10
C LYS A 174 -8.62 -8.54 26.86
N MET A 175 -8.83 -8.17 25.60
CA MET A 175 -9.31 -6.83 25.23
C MET A 175 -10.76 -6.59 25.71
N LYS A 176 -11.62 -7.62 25.69
CA LYS A 176 -12.99 -7.57 26.22
C LYS A 176 -13.01 -7.42 27.74
N ALA A 177 -12.09 -8.09 28.43
CA ALA A 177 -11.96 -8.00 29.89
C ALA A 177 -11.47 -6.60 30.35
N ASN A 178 -10.74 -5.87 29.51
CA ASN A 178 -10.29 -4.50 29.77
C ASN A 178 -10.43 -3.62 28.50
N PRO A 179 -11.63 -3.14 28.16
CA PRO A 179 -11.91 -2.50 26.87
C PRO A 179 -11.39 -1.07 26.73
N ASP A 180 -10.82 -0.46 27.77
CA ASP A 180 -10.36 0.93 27.78
C ASP A 180 -8.98 1.13 27.13
N GLY A 181 -8.38 0.07 26.59
CA GLY A 181 -7.12 0.16 25.88
C GLY A 181 -7.18 0.98 24.59
N GLU A 182 -6.00 1.40 24.12
CA GLU A 182 -5.85 2.14 22.87
C GLU A 182 -5.60 1.19 21.68
N GLY A 183 -6.12 1.53 20.52
CA GLY A 183 -5.94 0.81 19.27
C GLY A 183 -7.25 0.47 18.57
N TRP A 184 -7.13 0.05 17.31
CA TRP A 184 -8.29 -0.22 16.46
C TRP A 184 -9.12 -1.42 16.97
N MET A 185 -8.47 -2.48 17.45
CA MET A 185 -9.21 -3.63 18.00
C MET A 185 -9.94 -3.30 19.30
N TYR A 186 -9.36 -2.48 20.19
CA TYR A 186 -10.07 -1.97 21.35
C TYR A 186 -11.27 -1.12 20.96
N HIS A 187 -11.14 -0.28 19.94
CA HIS A 187 -12.29 0.44 19.38
C HIS A 187 -13.35 -0.54 18.87
N THR A 188 -12.95 -1.58 18.14
CA THR A 188 -13.87 -2.59 17.58
C THR A 188 -14.59 -3.38 18.70
N VAL A 189 -13.88 -3.73 19.77
CA VAL A 189 -14.48 -4.37 20.97
C VAL A 189 -15.51 -3.44 21.63
N ARG A 190 -15.21 -2.15 21.78
CA ARG A 190 -16.20 -1.19 22.30
C ARG A 190 -17.42 -1.07 21.39
N GLN A 191 -17.24 -1.11 20.07
CA GLN A 191 -18.36 -1.11 19.13
C GLN A 191 -19.20 -2.41 19.23
N HIS A 192 -18.57 -3.56 19.51
CA HIS A 192 -19.30 -4.80 19.79
C HIS A 192 -20.22 -4.66 21.01
N PHE A 193 -19.78 -4.01 22.09
CA PHE A 193 -20.63 -3.80 23.27
C PHE A 193 -21.78 -2.81 23.02
N ILE A 194 -21.60 -1.84 22.12
CA ILE A 194 -22.61 -0.82 21.80
C ILE A 194 -23.58 -1.34 20.70
N HIS A 195 -23.07 -2.05 19.71
CA HIS A 195 -23.78 -2.52 18.51
C HIS A 195 -23.51 -4.01 18.26
N PRO A 196 -23.90 -4.92 19.16
CA PRO A 196 -23.60 -6.35 19.03
C PRO A 196 -24.23 -7.00 17.79
N GLU A 197 -25.30 -6.42 17.24
CA GLU A 197 -25.95 -6.85 16.00
C GLU A 197 -25.13 -6.49 14.75
N VAL A 198 -24.33 -5.43 14.81
CA VAL A 198 -23.46 -4.97 13.70
C VAL A 198 -22.08 -5.61 13.82
N VAL A 199 -21.45 -5.54 14.99
CA VAL A 199 -20.13 -6.10 15.27
C VAL A 199 -20.33 -7.33 16.16
N THR A 200 -20.56 -8.49 15.54
CA THR A 200 -20.78 -9.75 16.27
C THR A 200 -19.49 -10.30 16.87
N GLU A 201 -19.59 -11.26 17.77
CA GLU A 201 -18.45 -11.97 18.38
C GLU A 201 -17.57 -12.65 17.29
N SER A 202 -18.20 -13.40 16.37
CA SER A 202 -17.47 -14.04 15.27
C SER A 202 -16.80 -13.03 14.33
N TYR A 203 -17.41 -11.86 14.18
CA TYR A 203 -16.84 -10.77 13.39
C TYR A 203 -15.58 -10.17 14.02
N LEU A 204 -15.56 -9.96 15.34
CA LEU A 204 -14.36 -9.50 16.08
C LEU A 204 -13.17 -10.42 15.79
N HIS A 205 -13.39 -11.72 15.94
CA HIS A 205 -12.37 -12.73 15.76
C HIS A 205 -11.85 -12.75 14.31
N SER A 206 -12.77 -12.76 13.34
CA SER A 206 -12.43 -12.75 11.92
C SER A 206 -11.69 -11.48 11.51
N MET A 207 -12.07 -10.32 12.06
CA MET A 207 -11.40 -9.04 11.76
C MET A 207 -10.00 -8.96 12.34
N MET A 208 -9.72 -9.54 13.50
CA MET A 208 -8.37 -9.58 14.06
C MET A 208 -7.38 -10.25 13.11
N MET A 209 -7.80 -11.35 12.49
CA MET A 209 -6.97 -12.04 11.50
C MET A 209 -6.89 -11.27 10.18
N ALA A 210 -8.02 -10.78 9.68
CA ALA A 210 -8.11 -10.15 8.37
C ALA A 210 -7.32 -8.83 8.31
N ILE A 211 -7.41 -8.00 9.35
CA ILE A 211 -6.76 -6.68 9.37
C ILE A 211 -5.22 -6.81 9.44
N LEU A 212 -4.71 -7.77 10.18
CA LEU A 212 -3.27 -7.99 10.27
C LEU A 212 -2.70 -8.43 8.92
N ALA A 213 -3.36 -9.39 8.25
CA ALA A 213 -2.97 -9.81 6.90
C ALA A 213 -3.01 -8.64 5.89
N ALA A 214 -4.05 -7.79 5.97
CA ALA A 214 -4.20 -6.65 5.08
C ALA A 214 -3.17 -5.54 5.32
N ALA A 215 -2.78 -5.29 6.57
CA ALA A 215 -1.93 -4.16 6.94
C ALA A 215 -0.42 -4.45 6.80
N HIS A 216 -0.01 -5.72 6.89
CA HIS A 216 1.40 -6.13 6.91
C HIS A 216 1.96 -6.29 5.49
N GLU A 217 1.57 -7.36 4.79
CA GLU A 217 2.23 -7.78 3.54
C GLU A 217 2.07 -6.77 2.41
N THR A 218 0.92 -6.12 2.30
CA THR A 218 0.67 -5.15 1.23
C THR A 218 1.61 -3.95 1.31
N THR A 219 1.87 -3.45 2.52
CA THR A 219 2.80 -2.33 2.74
C THR A 219 4.25 -2.76 2.54
N SER A 220 4.62 -3.96 3.00
CA SER A 220 5.93 -4.56 2.75
C SER A 220 6.23 -4.67 1.26
N HIS A 221 5.31 -5.23 0.49
CA HIS A 221 5.44 -5.37 -0.95
C HIS A 221 5.48 -4.02 -1.68
N ALA A 222 4.63 -3.06 -1.28
CA ALA A 222 4.66 -1.71 -1.85
C ALA A 222 6.01 -1.04 -1.62
N THR A 223 6.56 -1.16 -0.42
CA THR A 223 7.88 -0.60 -0.08
C THR A 223 8.97 -1.22 -0.93
N SER A 224 9.04 -2.55 -1.02
CA SER A 224 10.06 -3.24 -1.83
C SER A 224 9.96 -2.87 -3.31
N ASN A 225 8.75 -2.76 -3.87
CA ASN A 225 8.55 -2.36 -5.26
C ASN A 225 9.01 -0.92 -5.50
N ILE A 226 8.64 0.02 -4.63
CA ILE A 226 9.02 1.44 -4.75
C ILE A 226 10.55 1.58 -4.74
N PHE A 227 11.23 0.96 -3.78
CA PHE A 227 12.70 1.02 -3.71
C PHE A 227 13.36 0.35 -4.91
N ARG A 228 12.87 -0.81 -5.35
CA ARG A 228 13.37 -1.49 -6.55
C ARG A 228 13.23 -0.62 -7.81
N ILE A 229 12.08 0.02 -8.00
CA ILE A 229 11.81 0.91 -9.13
C ILE A 229 12.73 2.13 -9.09
N LEU A 230 12.77 2.84 -7.97
CA LEU A 230 13.52 4.09 -7.85
C LEU A 230 15.02 3.87 -7.89
N LEU A 231 15.54 2.87 -7.20
CA LEU A 231 16.97 2.53 -7.23
C LEU A 231 17.40 1.93 -8.58
N GLY A 232 16.51 1.24 -9.28
CA GLY A 232 16.72 0.78 -10.64
C GLY A 232 16.75 1.90 -11.69
N ASN A 233 16.16 3.07 -11.37
CA ASN A 233 16.15 4.28 -12.19
C ASN A 233 17.01 5.37 -11.52
N ARG A 234 18.34 5.24 -11.62
CA ARG A 234 19.31 6.09 -10.91
C ARG A 234 19.06 7.60 -11.04
N ASP A 235 18.66 8.05 -12.22
CA ASP A 235 18.36 9.47 -12.45
C ASP A 235 17.14 9.91 -11.63
N LYS A 236 16.13 9.04 -11.48
CA LYS A 236 14.93 9.32 -10.68
C LYS A 236 15.24 9.33 -9.19
N TRP A 237 16.08 8.38 -8.73
CA TRP A 237 16.55 8.38 -7.34
C TRP A 237 17.34 9.65 -7.02
N LYS A 238 18.28 10.03 -7.91
CA LYS A 238 19.04 11.28 -7.75
C LYS A 238 18.14 12.49 -7.74
N GLU A 239 17.15 12.55 -8.64
CA GLU A 239 16.17 13.65 -8.70
C GLU A 239 15.38 13.78 -7.38
N LEU A 240 15.00 12.66 -6.75
CA LEU A 240 14.36 12.65 -5.43
C LEU A 240 15.29 13.13 -4.32
N CYS A 241 16.56 12.72 -4.35
CA CYS A 241 17.57 13.21 -3.39
C CYS A 241 17.77 14.74 -3.50
N ASP A 242 17.82 15.24 -4.72
CA ASP A 242 17.99 16.68 -5.00
C ASP A 242 16.70 17.49 -4.70
N ASN A 243 15.52 16.87 -4.79
CA ASN A 243 14.23 17.49 -4.55
C ASN A 243 13.25 16.58 -3.77
N PRO A 244 13.39 16.45 -2.45
CA PRO A 244 12.52 15.61 -1.62
C PRO A 244 11.02 15.99 -1.64
N LYS A 245 10.67 17.19 -2.13
CA LYS A 245 9.27 17.59 -2.32
C LYS A 245 8.52 16.72 -3.35
N LEU A 246 9.25 15.99 -4.19
CA LEU A 246 8.68 15.03 -5.14
C LEU A 246 8.25 13.70 -4.50
N ILE A 247 8.70 13.38 -3.29
CA ILE A 247 8.45 12.09 -2.64
C ILE A 247 6.96 11.71 -2.63
N PRO A 248 6.02 12.60 -2.25
CA PRO A 248 4.60 12.22 -2.25
C PRO A 248 4.09 11.78 -3.62
N ASN A 249 4.46 12.48 -4.69
CA ASN A 249 4.04 12.13 -6.05
C ASN A 249 4.79 10.90 -6.59
N ALA A 250 6.05 10.73 -6.22
CA ALA A 250 6.83 9.55 -6.55
C ALA A 250 6.24 8.26 -5.95
N ILE A 251 5.70 8.33 -4.73
CA ILE A 251 4.98 7.22 -4.10
C ILE A 251 3.75 6.84 -4.93
N GLU A 252 2.91 7.81 -5.29
CA GLU A 252 1.71 7.54 -6.09
C GLU A 252 2.06 6.97 -7.47
N GLU A 253 3.08 7.53 -8.12
CA GLU A 253 3.53 7.04 -9.42
C GLU A 253 4.12 5.61 -9.35
N CYS A 254 4.92 5.30 -8.33
CA CYS A 254 5.40 3.95 -8.14
C CYS A 254 4.27 2.96 -7.80
N LEU A 255 3.27 3.37 -7.01
CA LEU A 255 2.07 2.58 -6.73
C LEU A 255 1.21 2.36 -7.99
N ARG A 256 1.17 3.35 -8.90
CA ARG A 256 0.56 3.19 -10.22
C ARG A 256 1.32 2.17 -11.06
N TYR A 257 2.62 2.35 -11.17
CA TYR A 257 3.49 1.58 -12.05
C TYR A 257 3.61 0.12 -11.62
N GLU A 258 3.83 -0.15 -10.33
CA GLU A 258 3.88 -1.50 -9.79
C GLU A 258 3.34 -1.52 -8.35
N GLY A 259 2.02 -1.47 -8.23
CA GLY A 259 1.35 -1.60 -6.94
C GLY A 259 1.50 -3.00 -6.34
N SER A 260 1.42 -3.08 -5.02
CA SER A 260 1.49 -4.35 -4.29
C SER A 260 0.26 -5.23 -4.48
N VAL A 261 -0.88 -4.68 -4.88
CA VAL A 261 -2.11 -5.43 -5.20
C VAL A 261 -2.37 -5.31 -6.70
N VAL A 262 -2.17 -6.42 -7.42
CA VAL A 262 -2.20 -6.44 -8.89
C VAL A 262 -3.56 -6.85 -9.46
N ALA A 263 -4.32 -7.68 -8.73
CA ALA A 263 -5.64 -8.13 -9.16
C ALA A 263 -6.54 -8.41 -7.97
N TRP A 264 -7.85 -8.24 -8.18
CA TRP A 264 -8.88 -8.52 -7.19
C TRP A 264 -10.05 -9.28 -7.80
N ARG A 265 -11.01 -9.74 -6.99
CA ARG A 265 -12.10 -10.61 -7.47
C ARG A 265 -13.47 -10.06 -7.12
N ARG A 266 -14.44 -10.28 -8.03
CA ARG A 266 -15.86 -9.97 -7.88
C ARG A 266 -16.70 -11.05 -8.53
N GLN A 267 -17.99 -11.11 -8.18
CA GLN A 267 -18.98 -11.97 -8.81
C GLN A 267 -20.18 -11.13 -9.28
N ALA A 268 -20.61 -11.34 -10.51
CA ALA A 268 -21.82 -10.70 -11.03
C ALA A 268 -23.07 -11.27 -10.34
N THR A 269 -23.92 -10.40 -9.79
CA THR A 269 -25.16 -10.80 -9.10
C THR A 269 -26.35 -10.92 -10.04
N ALA A 270 -26.26 -10.32 -11.24
CA ALA A 270 -27.27 -10.36 -12.31
C ALA A 270 -26.58 -10.38 -13.67
N ASP A 271 -27.35 -10.71 -14.73
CA ASP A 271 -26.89 -10.53 -16.10
C ASP A 271 -26.62 -9.03 -16.35
N THR A 272 -25.48 -8.72 -16.96
CA THR A 272 -25.04 -7.35 -17.18
C THR A 272 -24.06 -7.23 -18.35
N LYS A 273 -23.49 -6.03 -18.56
CA LYS A 273 -22.45 -5.78 -19.56
C LYS A 273 -21.29 -5.03 -18.91
N ILE A 274 -20.07 -5.34 -19.39
CA ILE A 274 -18.87 -4.55 -19.14
C ILE A 274 -18.32 -4.16 -20.52
N GLY A 275 -18.34 -2.85 -20.83
CA GLY A 275 -18.16 -2.41 -22.20
C GLY A 275 -19.21 -3.07 -23.11
N ASP A 276 -18.76 -3.71 -24.21
CA ASP A 276 -19.61 -4.40 -25.17
C ASP A 276 -19.78 -5.91 -24.87
N VAL A 277 -19.25 -6.40 -23.75
CA VAL A 277 -19.23 -7.82 -23.40
C VAL A 277 -20.36 -8.17 -22.44
N ASP A 278 -21.19 -9.16 -22.83
CA ASP A 278 -22.24 -9.70 -21.96
C ASP A 278 -21.63 -10.54 -20.84
N ILE A 279 -21.99 -10.24 -19.60
CA ILE A 279 -21.53 -10.91 -18.40
C ILE A 279 -22.73 -11.60 -17.74
N PRO A 280 -22.79 -12.94 -17.70
CA PRO A 280 -23.91 -13.65 -17.10
C PRO A 280 -23.89 -13.55 -15.57
N LYS A 281 -25.07 -13.65 -14.97
CA LYS A 281 -25.22 -13.81 -13.52
C LYS A 281 -24.37 -14.97 -13.01
N GLY A 282 -23.68 -14.76 -11.89
CA GLY A 282 -22.77 -15.74 -11.29
C GLY A 282 -21.36 -15.73 -11.90
N ALA A 283 -21.13 -14.94 -12.96
CA ALA A 283 -19.78 -14.82 -13.55
C ALA A 283 -18.76 -14.37 -12.51
N ARG A 284 -17.62 -15.05 -12.48
CA ARG A 284 -16.46 -14.71 -11.66
C ARG A 284 -15.59 -13.72 -12.44
N LEU A 285 -15.29 -12.61 -11.83
CA LEU A 285 -14.50 -11.52 -12.43
C LEU A 285 -13.13 -11.42 -11.76
N LEU A 286 -12.07 -11.44 -12.57
CA LEU A 286 -10.72 -11.07 -12.16
C LEU A 286 -10.45 -9.65 -12.64
N ILE A 287 -10.38 -8.72 -11.69
CA ILE A 287 -10.17 -7.30 -11.93
C ILE A 287 -8.69 -7.04 -11.86
N VAL A 288 -8.04 -6.75 -12.99
CA VAL A 288 -6.58 -6.59 -13.10
C VAL A 288 -6.24 -5.11 -12.98
N MET A 289 -6.06 -4.66 -11.73
CA MET A 289 -5.70 -3.26 -11.42
C MET A 289 -4.35 -2.87 -12.00
N ALA A 290 -3.39 -3.79 -12.01
CA ALA A 290 -2.08 -3.56 -12.61
C ALA A 290 -2.20 -3.18 -14.09
N SER A 291 -3.06 -3.85 -14.87
CA SER A 291 -3.32 -3.48 -16.25
C SER A 291 -4.04 -2.15 -16.38
N ALA A 292 -5.05 -1.90 -15.53
CA ALA A 292 -5.77 -0.63 -15.53
C ALA A 292 -4.86 0.57 -15.24
N ASN A 293 -3.88 0.40 -14.36
CA ASN A 293 -2.87 1.42 -14.05
C ASN A 293 -1.87 1.68 -15.20
N HIS A 294 -1.87 0.84 -16.23
CA HIS A 294 -1.08 0.98 -17.47
C HIS A 294 -1.96 1.23 -18.70
N ASP A 295 -3.22 1.61 -18.52
CA ASP A 295 -4.11 1.90 -19.63
C ASP A 295 -3.73 3.23 -20.27
N GLU A 296 -3.23 3.18 -21.54
CA GLU A 296 -2.79 4.35 -22.30
C GLU A 296 -3.92 5.34 -22.62
N ARG A 297 -5.19 4.91 -22.50
CA ARG A 297 -6.35 5.79 -22.64
C ARG A 297 -6.56 6.70 -21.45
N HIS A 298 -5.96 6.36 -20.30
CA HIS A 298 -6.07 7.11 -19.05
C HIS A 298 -4.74 7.71 -18.59
N PHE A 299 -3.63 6.99 -18.76
CA PHE A 299 -2.28 7.43 -18.39
C PHE A 299 -1.41 7.61 -19.63
N GLU A 300 -0.95 8.82 -19.92
CA GLU A 300 -0.01 9.08 -21.02
C GLU A 300 1.33 8.39 -20.73
N ASN A 301 1.92 7.66 -21.72
CA ASN A 301 3.15 6.88 -21.57
C ASN A 301 3.15 6.02 -20.28
N PRO A 302 2.20 5.09 -20.12
CA PRO A 302 1.96 4.39 -18.86
C PRO A 302 3.13 3.50 -18.40
N ASP A 303 3.99 3.07 -19.33
CA ASP A 303 5.15 2.21 -19.07
C ASP A 303 6.40 3.00 -18.66
N GLU A 304 6.30 4.33 -18.56
CA GLU A 304 7.37 5.19 -18.05
C GLU A 304 7.07 5.66 -16.62
N ILE A 305 8.10 5.71 -15.78
CA ILE A 305 8.04 6.35 -14.47
C ILE A 305 8.19 7.87 -14.64
N ASP A 306 7.16 8.61 -14.31
CA ASP A 306 7.16 10.06 -14.33
C ASP A 306 6.84 10.63 -12.93
N LEU A 307 7.87 11.13 -12.23
CA LEU A 307 7.74 11.71 -10.88
C LEU A 307 6.84 12.97 -10.85
N TYR A 308 6.50 13.49 -12.02
CA TYR A 308 5.64 14.68 -12.17
C TYR A 308 4.29 14.39 -12.80
N ARG A 309 3.91 13.11 -12.87
CA ARG A 309 2.62 12.70 -13.44
C ARG A 309 1.45 13.35 -12.69
N ASP A 310 0.66 14.14 -13.39
CA ASP A 310 -0.41 14.94 -12.78
C ASP A 310 -1.57 14.07 -12.25
N ASN A 311 -1.81 12.91 -12.87
CA ASN A 311 -2.85 11.96 -12.49
C ASN A 311 -2.32 10.69 -11.79
N ALA A 312 -1.10 10.72 -11.25
CA ALA A 312 -0.54 9.58 -10.52
C ALA A 312 -1.48 9.08 -9.41
N THR A 313 -2.14 9.98 -8.69
CA THR A 313 -3.09 9.67 -7.60
C THR A 313 -4.37 8.97 -8.06
N GLU A 314 -4.63 8.89 -9.37
CA GLU A 314 -5.81 8.24 -9.94
C GLU A 314 -5.63 6.73 -10.11
N HIS A 315 -4.47 6.18 -9.72
CA HIS A 315 -4.22 4.74 -9.76
C HIS A 315 -5.24 3.94 -8.92
N LEU A 316 -5.50 2.70 -9.33
CA LEU A 316 -6.49 1.82 -8.70
C LEU A 316 -5.89 0.82 -7.70
N THR A 317 -4.64 0.95 -7.32
CA THR A 317 -3.94 0.03 -6.39
C THR A 317 -4.61 -0.07 -5.03
N PHE A 318 -5.27 1.00 -4.56
CA PHE A 318 -6.08 0.98 -3.33
C PHE A 318 -7.55 0.60 -3.57
N GLY A 319 -7.89 0.10 -4.75
CA GLY A 319 -9.29 -0.09 -5.14
C GLY A 319 -10.04 1.22 -5.36
N TYR A 320 -11.36 1.13 -5.53
CA TYR A 320 -12.24 2.26 -5.74
C TYR A 320 -13.63 2.00 -5.12
N GLY A 321 -14.43 3.06 -4.89
CA GLY A 321 -15.79 2.95 -4.36
C GLY A 321 -15.84 2.65 -2.86
N SER A 322 -16.94 2.05 -2.40
CA SER A 322 -17.20 1.81 -0.97
C SER A 322 -16.19 0.86 -0.32
N HIS A 323 -15.62 -0.09 -1.08
CA HIS A 323 -14.56 -1.00 -0.61
C HIS A 323 -13.14 -0.46 -0.78
N GLN A 324 -12.94 0.83 -1.11
CA GLN A 324 -11.60 1.40 -1.20
C GLN A 324 -10.82 1.19 0.12
N CYS A 325 -9.53 0.89 0.01
CA CYS A 325 -8.65 0.57 1.14
C CYS A 325 -8.78 1.58 2.29
N MET A 326 -9.12 1.09 3.50
CA MET A 326 -9.19 1.91 4.71
C MET A 326 -7.82 2.39 5.16
N GLY A 327 -6.81 1.54 5.01
CA GLY A 327 -5.43 1.78 5.43
C GLY A 327 -4.60 2.62 4.47
N LYS A 328 -5.15 3.14 3.39
CA LYS A 328 -4.39 3.86 2.34
C LYS A 328 -3.53 5.02 2.88
N ASN A 329 -3.97 5.71 3.92
CA ASN A 329 -3.24 6.85 4.48
C ASN A 329 -2.12 6.42 5.42
N ILE A 330 -2.31 5.38 6.23
CA ILE A 330 -1.23 4.83 7.08
C ILE A 330 -0.16 4.12 6.22
N ALA A 331 -0.53 3.49 5.11
CA ALA A 331 0.41 2.95 4.15
C ALA A 331 1.27 4.07 3.52
N ARG A 332 0.64 5.14 2.98
CA ARG A 332 1.34 6.30 2.43
C ARG A 332 2.28 6.95 3.42
N MET A 333 1.85 7.07 4.68
CA MET A 333 2.69 7.62 5.75
C MET A 333 3.95 6.79 5.97
N GLN A 334 3.85 5.46 6.03
CA GLN A 334 5.00 4.58 6.17
C GLN A 334 5.95 4.69 4.96
N LEU A 335 5.41 4.59 3.74
CA LEU A 335 6.18 4.71 2.50
C LEU A 335 6.95 6.04 2.43
N ARG A 336 6.31 7.12 2.85
CA ARG A 336 6.93 8.44 2.88
C ARG A 336 8.06 8.52 3.90
N ILE A 337 7.83 8.07 5.13
CA ILE A 337 8.84 8.06 6.20
C ILE A 337 10.08 7.27 5.75
N PHE A 338 9.87 6.09 5.13
CA PHE A 338 10.98 5.28 4.64
C PHE A 338 11.79 6.02 3.57
N LEU A 339 11.14 6.54 2.53
CA LEU A 339 11.85 7.26 1.47
C LEU A 339 12.59 8.50 1.99
N GLU A 340 11.96 9.30 2.85
CA GLU A 340 12.58 10.50 3.41
C GLU A 340 13.82 10.14 4.26
N GLU A 341 13.75 9.06 5.06
CA GLU A 341 14.87 8.63 5.89
C GLU A 341 16.03 8.06 5.04
N PHE A 342 15.72 7.25 4.02
CA PHE A 342 16.75 6.72 3.11
C PHE A 342 17.42 7.81 2.27
N ILE A 343 16.66 8.73 1.72
CA ILE A 343 17.22 9.87 0.96
C ILE A 343 18.14 10.72 1.84
N LYS A 344 17.78 10.91 3.09
CA LYS A 344 18.56 11.68 4.06
C LYS A 344 19.85 10.96 4.46
N ARG A 345 19.79 9.66 4.78
CA ARG A 345 20.91 8.92 5.38
C ARG A 345 21.73 8.11 4.36
N LEU A 346 21.10 7.62 3.29
CA LEU A 346 21.70 6.76 2.26
C LEU A 346 21.40 7.25 0.83
N PRO A 347 21.64 8.54 0.48
CA PRO A 347 21.35 9.05 -0.86
C PRO A 347 22.12 8.31 -1.97
N HIS A 348 23.29 7.73 -1.64
CA HIS A 348 24.18 7.02 -2.55
C HIS A 348 23.92 5.50 -2.64
N ILE A 349 22.92 4.98 -1.92
CA ILE A 349 22.51 3.57 -1.98
C ILE A 349 22.18 3.13 -3.41
N LYS A 350 22.50 1.90 -3.74
CA LYS A 350 22.20 1.30 -5.06
C LYS A 350 21.78 -0.16 -4.92
N LEU A 351 21.09 -0.67 -5.92
CA LEU A 351 20.80 -2.10 -6.00
C LEU A 351 22.11 -2.87 -6.16
N LYS A 352 22.22 -4.01 -5.47
CA LYS A 352 23.33 -4.94 -5.67
C LYS A 352 23.26 -5.50 -7.09
N ALA A 353 24.40 -5.54 -7.78
CA ALA A 353 24.47 -6.06 -9.14
C ALA A 353 24.08 -7.55 -9.20
N ASP A 354 23.58 -7.97 -10.36
CA ASP A 354 23.33 -9.38 -10.70
C ASP A 354 22.38 -10.14 -9.77
N GLN A 355 21.52 -9.43 -8.99
CA GLN A 355 20.50 -10.08 -8.18
C GLN A 355 19.30 -10.52 -9.03
N GLU A 356 18.79 -11.72 -8.76
CA GLU A 356 17.53 -12.20 -9.32
C GLU A 356 16.37 -11.81 -8.42
N TYR A 357 15.33 -11.18 -9.00
CA TYR A 357 14.12 -10.82 -8.26
C TYR A 357 13.14 -12.00 -8.23
N LYS A 358 12.97 -12.57 -7.06
CA LYS A 358 11.94 -13.59 -6.80
C LYS A 358 10.70 -12.93 -6.23
N PHE A 359 9.55 -13.23 -6.80
CA PHE A 359 8.27 -12.75 -6.34
C PHE A 359 7.47 -13.88 -5.72
N MET A 360 6.68 -13.56 -4.69
CA MET A 360 5.79 -14.54 -4.09
C MET A 360 4.78 -15.04 -5.14
N PRO A 361 4.60 -16.37 -5.31
CA PRO A 361 3.64 -16.94 -6.24
C PRO A 361 2.20 -16.72 -5.74
N ASN A 362 1.65 -15.54 -6.00
CA ASN A 362 0.36 -15.08 -5.52
C ASN A 362 -0.42 -14.44 -6.67
N THR A 363 -1.74 -14.66 -6.72
CA THR A 363 -2.60 -14.14 -7.80
C THR A 363 -3.03 -12.70 -7.58
N SER A 364 -2.93 -12.20 -6.36
CA SER A 364 -3.43 -10.87 -5.99
C SER A 364 -2.33 -9.92 -5.53
N PHE A 365 -1.27 -10.43 -4.90
CA PHE A 365 -0.18 -9.63 -4.37
C PHE A 365 1.11 -9.80 -5.16
N ARG A 366 1.89 -8.73 -5.23
CA ARG A 366 3.19 -8.72 -5.91
C ARG A 366 4.18 -7.86 -5.12
N GLY A 367 5.30 -8.45 -4.77
CA GLY A 367 6.44 -7.80 -4.16
C GLY A 367 7.65 -8.71 -4.20
N SER A 368 8.85 -8.14 -4.18
CA SER A 368 10.08 -8.90 -4.14
C SER A 368 10.22 -9.61 -2.80
N CYS A 369 10.63 -10.88 -2.82
CA CYS A 369 10.94 -11.64 -1.60
C CYS A 369 12.21 -11.17 -0.92
N GLU A 370 13.15 -10.64 -1.71
CA GLU A 370 14.44 -10.09 -1.30
C GLU A 370 14.72 -8.81 -2.10
N LEU A 371 15.44 -7.87 -1.51
CA LEU A 371 15.92 -6.66 -2.18
C LEU A 371 17.30 -6.29 -1.63
N TRP A 372 18.33 -6.83 -2.25
CA TRP A 372 19.70 -6.56 -1.86
C TRP A 372 20.16 -5.20 -2.37
N VAL A 373 20.73 -4.43 -1.46
CA VAL A 373 21.30 -3.12 -1.74
C VAL A 373 22.72 -3.04 -1.20
N GLU A 374 23.50 -2.11 -1.74
CA GLU A 374 24.86 -1.84 -1.31
C GLU A 374 25.16 -0.33 -1.31
N TRP A 375 26.07 0.07 -0.49
CA TRP A 375 26.55 1.46 -0.37
C TRP A 375 27.94 1.50 0.26
N ASP A 376 28.58 2.67 0.23
CA ASP A 376 29.84 2.95 0.90
C ASP A 376 29.55 3.63 2.25
N PRO A 377 29.74 2.96 3.40
CA PRO A 377 29.44 3.54 4.71
C PRO A 377 30.22 4.81 5.01
N ASP A 378 31.43 4.98 4.42
CA ASP A 378 32.24 6.17 4.64
C ASP A 378 31.64 7.43 3.99
N LYS A 379 30.65 7.26 3.09
CA LYS A 379 29.92 8.36 2.44
C LYS A 379 28.59 8.69 3.12
N ASN A 380 28.23 8.01 4.22
CA ASN A 380 26.98 8.28 4.92
C ASN A 380 26.96 9.74 5.41
N PRO A 381 25.97 10.55 5.02
CA PRO A 381 25.90 11.97 5.37
C PRO A 381 25.97 12.26 6.87
N GLU A 382 25.40 11.39 7.69
CA GLU A 382 25.39 11.52 9.15
C GLU A 382 26.78 11.46 9.80
N ARG A 383 27.79 10.94 9.10
CA ARG A 383 29.21 10.96 9.55
C ARG A 383 29.82 12.37 9.46
N PHE A 384 29.29 13.21 8.57
CA PHE A 384 29.76 14.57 8.32
C PHE A 384 28.87 15.62 8.98
N ASP A 385 27.58 15.29 9.17
CA ASP A 385 26.59 16.15 9.80
C ASP A 385 25.66 15.31 10.71
N PRO A 386 26.05 15.10 11.99
CA PRO A 386 25.22 14.36 12.94
C PRO A 386 23.86 15.01 13.23
N ASP A 387 23.70 16.31 12.98
CA ASP A 387 22.44 17.02 13.21
C ASP A 387 21.35 16.58 12.24
N LEU A 388 21.70 15.94 11.13
CA LEU A 388 20.72 15.29 10.22
C LEU A 388 19.80 14.31 10.94
N LEU A 389 20.30 13.62 11.97
CA LEU A 389 19.51 12.66 12.75
C LEU A 389 18.43 13.33 13.61
N ASN A 390 18.61 14.61 13.93
CA ASN A 390 17.70 15.40 14.76
C ASN A 390 16.60 16.08 13.93
N VAL A 391 16.72 16.11 12.59
CA VAL A 391 15.71 16.72 11.72
C VAL A 391 14.44 15.89 11.75
N GLN A 392 13.41 16.44 12.38
CA GLN A 392 12.06 15.86 12.34
C GLN A 392 11.40 16.19 11.01
N GLN A 393 10.90 15.16 10.37
CA GLN A 393 10.13 15.30 9.14
C GLN A 393 8.68 15.66 9.49
N ASN A 394 8.30 16.89 9.21
CA ASN A 394 6.92 17.32 9.37
C ASN A 394 6.25 17.38 8.00
N PHE A 395 5.24 16.55 7.79
CA PHE A 395 4.50 16.48 6.55
C PHE A 395 3.02 16.15 6.81
N LYS A 396 2.17 16.55 5.88
CA LYS A 396 0.75 16.21 5.87
C LYS A 396 0.54 14.78 5.37
N ILE A 397 -0.26 13.99 6.08
CA ILE A 397 -0.63 12.63 5.68
C ILE A 397 -1.64 12.69 4.52
N GLY A 398 -1.46 11.81 3.54
CA GLY A 398 -2.35 11.66 2.40
C GLY A 398 -1.64 11.83 1.06
N PRO A 399 -2.36 11.67 -0.06
CA PRO A 399 -1.80 11.90 -1.38
C PRO A 399 -1.54 13.39 -1.60
N PRO A 400 -0.59 13.75 -2.48
CA PRO A 400 -0.39 15.14 -2.87
C PRO A 400 -1.64 15.67 -3.59
N SER A 401 -1.94 16.94 -3.42
CA SER A 401 -2.89 17.63 -4.29
C SER A 401 -2.22 17.95 -5.64
N LYS A 402 -3.02 18.07 -6.71
CA LYS A 402 -2.50 18.50 -8.03
C LYS A 402 -1.73 19.82 -7.96
N ASN A 403 -2.08 20.68 -7.01
CA ASN A 403 -1.43 21.97 -6.80
C ASN A 403 -0.13 21.89 -5.97
N GLU A 404 0.21 20.72 -5.43
CA GLU A 404 1.43 20.49 -4.63
C GLU A 404 2.51 19.74 -5.42
N ILE A 405 2.33 19.51 -6.71
CA ILE A 405 3.33 18.86 -7.57
C ILE A 405 4.34 19.92 -8.02
N PHE A 406 5.51 19.91 -7.40
CA PHE A 406 6.59 20.84 -7.72
C PHE A 406 7.44 20.30 -8.86
N LYS A 407 7.59 21.10 -9.92
CA LYS A 407 8.46 20.78 -11.06
C LYS A 407 9.71 21.64 -10.98
N LEU A 408 10.88 21.00 -10.96
CA LEU A 408 12.13 21.72 -11.13
C LEU A 408 12.25 22.17 -12.59
N VAL A 409 12.49 23.46 -12.80
CA VAL A 409 12.70 24.03 -14.12
C VAL A 409 14.04 24.76 -14.17
N LYS A 410 14.66 24.72 -15.34
CA LYS A 410 15.87 25.47 -15.63
C LYS A 410 15.49 26.77 -16.32
N LEU A 411 16.02 27.88 -15.83
CA LEU A 411 15.99 29.16 -16.52
C LEU A 411 16.93 29.08 -17.74
N SER A 412 16.39 29.07 -18.94
CA SER A 412 17.17 28.93 -20.18
C SER A 412 17.43 30.27 -20.88
N ASP A 413 16.53 31.25 -20.69
CA ASP A 413 16.67 32.57 -21.29
C ASP A 413 15.92 33.63 -20.48
N VAL A 414 16.46 34.86 -20.47
CA VAL A 414 15.83 36.06 -19.91
C VAL A 414 16.05 37.21 -20.90
N SER A 415 14.99 37.77 -21.43
CA SER A 415 15.05 38.92 -22.31
C SER A 415 14.12 40.02 -21.85
N GLN A 416 14.51 41.27 -22.06
CA GLN A 416 13.68 42.43 -21.80
C GLN A 416 12.85 42.73 -23.06
N GLU A 417 11.54 42.63 -22.97
CA GLU A 417 10.61 42.80 -24.08
C GLU A 417 10.10 44.23 -24.18
N ALA A 418 9.98 44.93 -23.04
CA ALA A 418 9.58 46.32 -22.93
C ALA A 418 10.06 46.92 -21.61
N ASP A 419 9.79 48.24 -21.39
CA ASP A 419 10.03 48.83 -20.09
C ASP A 419 9.26 48.07 -18.99
N ARG A 420 10.00 47.54 -17.99
CA ARG A 420 9.47 46.71 -16.88
C ARG A 420 8.84 45.37 -17.27
N ILE A 421 9.00 44.90 -18.52
CA ILE A 421 8.52 43.56 -18.95
C ILE A 421 9.72 42.71 -19.31
N ILE A 422 9.86 41.61 -18.56
CA ILE A 422 10.90 40.60 -18.77
C ILE A 422 10.23 39.31 -19.23
N ARG A 423 10.71 38.73 -20.32
CA ARG A 423 10.37 37.36 -20.73
C ARG A 423 11.35 36.38 -20.08
N VAL A 424 10.79 35.36 -19.47
CA VAL A 424 11.56 34.28 -18.85
C VAL A 424 11.22 32.98 -19.58
N LYS A 425 12.23 32.31 -20.11
CA LYS A 425 12.08 30.97 -20.73
C LYS A 425 12.49 29.91 -19.75
N LEU A 426 11.55 29.02 -19.46
CA LEU A 426 11.76 27.88 -18.56
C LEU A 426 11.77 26.60 -19.37
N GLU A 427 12.68 25.69 -19.05
CA GLU A 427 12.82 24.38 -19.68
C GLU A 427 12.95 23.30 -18.62
N HIS A 428 12.53 22.09 -18.95
CA HIS A 428 12.79 20.94 -18.10
C HIS A 428 14.31 20.68 -18.02
N PRO A 429 14.91 20.40 -16.84
CA PRO A 429 16.34 20.20 -16.71
C PRO A 429 16.93 19.12 -17.63
N SER A 430 16.16 18.08 -17.96
CA SER A 430 16.54 17.01 -18.88
C SER A 430 16.06 17.23 -20.34
N GLY A 431 15.57 18.40 -20.69
CA GLY A 431 15.08 18.71 -22.05
C GLY A 431 13.72 18.09 -22.42
N LYS A 432 13.02 17.45 -21.49
CA LYS A 432 11.66 16.94 -21.73
C LYS A 432 10.65 18.09 -21.88
N PRO A 433 9.52 17.88 -22.56
CA PRO A 433 8.44 18.86 -22.59
C PRO A 433 7.93 19.18 -21.18
N LEU A 434 7.65 20.44 -20.89
CA LEU A 434 6.90 20.83 -19.72
C LEU A 434 5.43 20.43 -19.87
N ALA A 435 4.68 20.39 -18.75
CA ALA A 435 3.26 20.04 -18.78
C ALA A 435 2.49 20.93 -19.77
N LYS A 436 1.56 20.30 -20.49
CA LYS A 436 0.61 21.03 -21.33
C LYS A 436 -0.26 21.90 -20.43
N TRP A 437 -0.57 23.09 -20.91
CA TRP A 437 -1.45 24.02 -20.21
C TRP A 437 -2.70 24.30 -21.08
N SER A 438 -3.78 24.70 -20.44
CA SER A 438 -5.03 25.12 -21.07
C SER A 438 -5.39 26.53 -20.63
N ALA A 439 -6.33 27.15 -21.32
CA ALA A 439 -6.83 28.48 -20.92
C ALA A 439 -7.34 28.44 -19.47
N GLY A 440 -6.88 29.39 -18.65
CA GLY A 440 -7.17 29.44 -17.22
C GLY A 440 -6.21 28.67 -16.32
N SER A 441 -5.23 27.95 -16.89
CA SER A 441 -4.14 27.38 -16.10
C SER A 441 -3.28 28.49 -15.49
N HIS A 442 -2.84 28.30 -14.27
CA HIS A 442 -1.90 29.17 -13.58
C HIS A 442 -0.82 28.34 -12.91
N LEU A 443 0.30 28.95 -12.63
CA LEU A 443 1.41 28.32 -11.93
C LEU A 443 2.03 29.27 -10.91
N ASP A 444 2.59 28.69 -9.87
CA ASP A 444 3.41 29.39 -8.90
C ASP A 444 4.88 29.15 -9.25
N LEU A 445 5.62 30.21 -9.57
CA LEU A 445 7.08 30.14 -9.75
C LEU A 445 7.75 30.44 -8.42
N ILE A 446 8.54 29.48 -7.93
CA ILE A 446 9.26 29.56 -6.67
C ILE A 446 10.77 29.71 -6.96
N VAL A 447 11.37 30.80 -6.47
CA VAL A 447 12.81 31.05 -6.57
C VAL A 447 13.33 31.41 -5.19
N GLY A 448 14.04 30.48 -4.53
CA GLY A 448 14.41 30.63 -3.12
C GLY A 448 13.15 30.79 -2.25
N ASP A 449 13.09 31.86 -1.47
CA ASP A 449 11.95 32.18 -0.59
C ASP A 449 10.83 32.96 -1.29
N TYR A 450 10.99 33.27 -2.56
CA TYR A 450 10.01 34.07 -3.31
C TYR A 450 9.07 33.18 -4.13
N THR A 451 7.78 33.47 -4.01
CA THR A 451 6.72 32.82 -4.83
C THR A 451 5.99 33.91 -5.64
N ARG A 452 5.83 33.66 -6.94
CA ARG A 452 5.04 34.49 -7.85
C ARG A 452 4.03 33.64 -8.58
N LYS A 453 2.78 34.13 -8.66
CA LYS A 453 1.68 33.50 -9.42
C LYS A 453 1.62 34.09 -10.85
N TYR A 454 1.49 33.20 -11.82
CA TYR A 454 1.40 33.55 -13.24
C TYR A 454 0.21 32.84 -13.89
#